data_5c8e191a05162fbe53bd8b8b246988d9
#
_entry.id   5c8e191a05162fbe53bd8b8b246988d9
#
_cell.length_a   1.000
_cell.length_b   1.000
_cell.length_c   1.000
_cell.angle_alpha   90.00
_cell.angle_beta   90.00
_cell.angle_gamma   90.00
#
_symmetry.space_group_name_H-M   'P 1'
#
loop_
_entity.id
_entity.type
_entity.pdbx_description
1 polymer ?
#
loop_
_entity_poly.entity_id
_entity_poly.type
_entity_poly.pdbx_seq_one_letter_code
_entity_poly.pdbx_strand_id
1 'polypeptide(L)' 'MANLQVTVVSAAAEVWSGEATMVVARTTEGEIGILAGHEPTLGVLAAGEVRITTADGQKVTASAEDGFLSVDNDQVTIV' A
#
# COMPACT_ATOMS: atom_id res chain seq x y z
N MET A 1 0.34 -16.04 11.37
CA MET A 1 -0.55 -14.93 11.03
C MET A 1 -0.31 -14.49 9.60
N ALA A 2 -1.38 -14.19 8.90
CA ALA A 2 -1.25 -13.73 7.53
C ALA A 2 -0.76 -12.28 7.52
N ASN A 3 0.18 -11.99 6.64
CA ASN A 3 0.66 -10.65 6.39
C ASN A 3 0.33 -10.26 4.97
N LEU A 4 0.39 -8.96 4.71
CA LEU A 4 0.25 -8.44 3.36
C LEU A 4 1.58 -8.55 2.63
N GLN A 5 1.52 -8.89 1.35
CA GLN A 5 2.65 -8.74 0.44
C GLN A 5 2.47 -7.42 -0.28
N VAL A 6 3.38 -6.50 -0.06
CA VAL A 6 3.27 -5.16 -0.60
C VAL A 6 4.36 -4.93 -1.64
N THR A 7 3.96 -4.43 -2.78
CA THR A 7 4.87 -4.01 -3.84
C THR A 7 4.56 -2.57 -4.21
N VAL A 8 5.56 -1.72 -4.12
CA VAL A 8 5.45 -0.32 -4.51
C VAL A 8 6.31 -0.11 -5.74
N VAL A 9 5.69 0.30 -6.82
CA VAL A 9 6.36 0.62 -8.07
C VAL A 9 6.12 2.09 -8.36
N SER A 10 7.19 2.85 -8.49
CA SER A 10 7.09 4.28 -8.77
C SER A 10 7.82 4.61 -10.06
N ALA A 11 7.22 5.48 -10.86
CA ALA A 11 7.88 6.00 -12.05
C ALA A 11 9.15 6.77 -11.72
N ALA A 12 9.30 7.23 -10.50
CA ALA A 12 10.46 7.98 -10.05
C ALA A 12 11.56 7.10 -9.47
N ALA A 13 11.47 5.78 -9.62
CA ALA A 13 12.54 4.84 -9.35
C ALA A 13 12.61 4.25 -7.94
N GLU A 14 11.70 4.56 -7.05
CA GLU A 14 11.69 3.86 -5.78
C GLU A 14 10.81 2.64 -5.87
N VAL A 15 11.41 1.46 -5.71
CA VAL A 15 10.68 0.20 -5.66
C VAL A 15 10.91 -0.38 -4.28
N TRP A 16 9.82 -0.69 -3.59
CA TRP A 16 9.89 -1.37 -2.31
C TRP A 16 8.99 -2.58 -2.37
N SER A 17 9.46 -3.66 -1.80
CA SER A 17 8.70 -4.90 -1.77
C SER A 17 9.00 -5.59 -0.45
N GLY A 18 7.96 -6.11 0.20
CA GLY A 18 8.13 -6.81 1.45
C GLY A 18 6.82 -7.16 2.10
N GLU A 19 6.90 -7.77 3.28
CA GLU A 19 5.74 -8.13 4.06
C GLU A 19 5.36 -6.99 4.99
N ALA A 20 4.07 -6.78 5.13
CA ALA A 20 3.54 -5.72 5.98
C ALA A 20 2.34 -6.22 6.77
N THR A 21 2.09 -5.59 7.90
CA THR A 21 0.90 -5.86 8.70
C THR A 21 -0.21 -4.87 8.38
N MET A 22 0.13 -3.69 7.88
CA MET A 22 -0.86 -2.67 7.57
C MET A 22 -0.32 -1.72 6.51
N VAL A 23 -1.20 -1.26 5.64
CA VAL A 23 -0.91 -0.20 4.68
C VAL A 23 -1.98 0.86 4.82
N VAL A 24 -1.58 2.11 4.96
CA VAL A 24 -2.49 3.25 4.98
C VAL A 24 -2.18 4.12 3.78
N ALA A 25 -3.19 4.38 2.98
CA ALA A 25 -3.04 5.17 1.77
C ALA A 25 -4.14 6.22 1.70
N ARG A 26 -3.86 7.32 1.02
CA ARG A 26 -4.88 8.33 0.75
C ARG A 26 -5.38 8.13 -0.67
N THR A 27 -6.68 7.88 -0.79
CA THR A 27 -7.33 7.78 -2.09
C THR A 27 -8.12 9.06 -2.37
N THR A 28 -8.63 9.17 -3.59
CA THR A 28 -9.48 10.31 -3.96
C THR A 28 -10.78 10.36 -3.16
N GLU A 29 -11.15 9.26 -2.53
CA GLU A 29 -12.36 9.17 -1.70
C GLU A 29 -12.07 9.28 -0.21
N GLY A 30 -10.81 9.42 0.17
CA GLY A 30 -10.40 9.52 1.55
C GLY A 30 -9.31 8.52 1.89
N GLU A 31 -8.95 8.47 3.16
CA GLU A 31 -7.90 7.59 3.63
C GLU A 31 -8.43 6.16 3.80
N ILE A 32 -7.62 5.19 3.38
CA ILE A 32 -7.97 3.78 3.49
C ILE A 32 -6.86 3.04 4.25
N GLY A 33 -7.28 2.17 5.16
CA GLY A 33 -6.36 1.27 5.86
C GLY A 33 -6.57 -0.16 5.41
N ILE A 34 -5.48 -0.85 5.11
CA ILE A 34 -5.54 -2.22 4.59
C ILE A 34 -4.82 -3.13 5.56
N LEU A 35 -5.53 -4.14 6.02
CA LEU A 35 -5.02 -5.20 6.88
C LEU A 35 -5.12 -6.53 6.15
N ALA A 36 -4.44 -7.54 6.67
CA ALA A 36 -4.55 -8.89 6.13
C ALA A 36 -6.02 -9.34 6.16
N GLY A 37 -6.46 -10.00 5.11
CA GLY A 37 -7.84 -10.43 4.94
C GLY A 37 -8.75 -9.37 4.31
N HIS A 38 -8.19 -8.24 3.90
CA HIS A 38 -8.99 -7.20 3.25
C HIS A 38 -9.57 -7.72 1.93
N GLU A 39 -10.82 -7.36 1.67
CA GLU A 39 -11.45 -7.76 0.42
C GLU A 39 -10.78 -7.09 -0.79
N PRO A 40 -10.89 -7.69 -1.97
CA PRO A 40 -10.30 -7.09 -3.17
C PRO A 40 -10.79 -5.66 -3.38
N THR A 41 -9.83 -4.78 -3.61
CA THR A 41 -10.12 -3.34 -3.70
C THR A 41 -9.21 -2.72 -4.74
N LEU A 42 -9.75 -1.79 -5.50
CA LEU A 42 -8.98 -0.98 -6.42
C LEU A 42 -9.31 0.49 -6.13
N GLY A 43 -8.28 1.27 -5.87
CA GLY A 43 -8.44 2.68 -5.56
C GLY A 43 -7.51 3.56 -6.37
N VAL A 44 -7.95 4.79 -6.61
CA VAL A 44 -7.11 5.82 -7.23
C VAL A 44 -6.45 6.60 -6.09
N LEU A 45 -5.13 6.69 -6.12
CA LEU A 45 -4.39 7.39 -5.09
C LEU A 45 -4.41 8.89 -5.32
N ALA A 46 -4.68 9.63 -4.26
CA ALA A 46 -4.49 11.06 -4.25
C ALA A 46 -3.03 11.38 -3.97
N ALA A 47 -2.59 12.58 -4.28
CA ALA A 47 -1.24 13.00 -3.95
C ALA A 47 -1.03 12.92 -2.44
N GLY A 48 0.08 12.32 -2.01
CA GLY A 48 0.38 12.17 -0.60
C GLY A 48 1.28 11.00 -0.33
N GLU A 49 1.23 10.54 0.91
CA GLU A 49 2.09 9.47 1.38
C GLU A 49 1.32 8.19 1.59
N VAL A 50 1.95 7.09 1.22
CA VAL A 50 1.51 5.75 1.58
C VAL A 50 2.39 5.30 2.74
N ARG A 51 1.76 4.89 3.83
CA ARG A 51 2.47 4.42 5.01
C ARG A 51 2.32 2.93 5.14
N ILE A 52 3.43 2.26 5.25
CA ILE A 52 3.49 0.81 5.33
C ILE A 52 4.09 0.43 6.67
N THR A 53 3.37 -0.37 7.45
CA THR A 53 3.93 -0.94 8.67
C THR A 53 4.41 -2.35 8.34
N THR A 54 5.71 -2.56 8.41
CA THR A 54 6.29 -3.85 8.03
C THR A 54 6.02 -4.92 9.08
N ALA A 55 6.28 -6.16 8.71
CA ALA A 55 6.02 -7.30 9.61
C ALA A 55 6.86 -7.26 10.87
N ASP A 56 8.03 -6.62 10.83
CA ASP A 56 8.89 -6.47 12.00
C ASP A 56 8.65 -5.17 12.77
N GLY A 57 7.60 -4.44 12.43
CA GLY A 57 7.20 -3.23 13.16
C GLY A 57 7.81 -1.94 12.68
N GLN A 58 8.60 -1.96 11.62
CA GLN A 58 9.16 -0.74 11.06
C GLN A 58 8.13 -0.01 10.21
N LYS A 59 8.36 1.26 9.98
CA LYS A 59 7.48 2.07 9.15
C LYS A 59 8.20 2.53 7.91
N VAL A 60 7.60 2.26 6.77
CA VAL A 60 8.11 2.68 5.47
C VAL A 60 7.12 3.66 4.89
N THR A 61 7.62 4.77 4.37
CA THR A 61 6.80 5.79 3.75
C THR A 61 7.18 5.89 2.29
N ALA A 62 6.19 5.87 1.41
CA ALA A 62 6.39 6.05 -0.01
C ALA A 62 5.52 7.19 -0.50
N SER A 63 6.03 7.95 -1.46
CA SER A 63 5.24 9.01 -2.10
C SER A 63 4.39 8.41 -3.21
N ALA A 64 3.14 8.80 -3.24
CA ALA A 64 2.22 8.37 -4.28
C ALA A 64 1.57 9.59 -4.92
N GLU A 65 1.60 9.65 -6.25
CA GLU A 65 0.96 10.69 -7.00
C GLU A 65 0.25 10.06 -8.19
N ASP A 66 -1.06 10.27 -8.27
CA ASP A 66 -1.87 9.84 -9.41
C ASP A 66 -1.74 8.36 -9.75
N GLY A 67 -1.42 7.54 -8.77
CA GLY A 67 -1.25 6.12 -8.96
C GLY A 67 -2.49 5.32 -8.60
N PHE A 68 -2.31 4.01 -8.58
CA PHE A 68 -3.38 3.08 -8.22
C PHE A 68 -2.95 2.19 -7.08
N LEU A 69 -3.91 1.87 -6.24
CA LEU A 69 -3.78 0.88 -5.18
C LEU A 69 -4.64 -0.32 -5.56
N SER A 70 -4.03 -1.49 -5.58
CA SER A 70 -4.74 -2.74 -5.84
C SER A 70 -4.53 -3.70 -4.68
N VAL A 71 -5.60 -4.27 -4.17
CA VAL A 71 -5.56 -5.27 -3.09
C VAL A 71 -6.28 -6.51 -3.57
N ASP A 72 -5.62 -7.66 -3.49
CA ASP A 72 -6.22 -8.94 -3.83
C ASP A 72 -5.43 -10.06 -3.15
N ASN A 73 -6.13 -10.93 -2.42
CA ASN A 73 -5.52 -12.07 -1.73
C ASN A 73 -4.29 -11.69 -0.91
N ASP A 74 -4.43 -10.67 -0.07
CA ASP A 74 -3.36 -10.13 0.76
C ASP A 74 -2.15 -9.61 -0.03
N GLN A 75 -2.31 -9.39 -1.32
CA GLN A 75 -1.31 -8.73 -2.14
C GLN A 75 -1.71 -7.30 -2.41
N VAL A 76 -0.85 -6.38 -2.03
CA VAL A 76 -1.07 -4.95 -2.22
C VAL A 76 -0.07 -4.45 -3.24
N THR A 77 -0.57 -3.86 -4.30
CA THR A 77 0.28 -3.28 -5.35
C THR A 77 -0.02 -1.80 -5.46
N ILE A 78 1.01 -1.00 -5.41
CA ILE A 78 0.93 0.45 -5.55
C ILE A 78 1.76 0.85 -6.76
N VAL A 79 1.08 1.43 -7.72
CA VAL A 79 1.72 1.80 -8.99
C VAL A 79 1.71 3.29 -9.19
#